data_4dba0440d83ee6c044b799b3893e079e
#
_entry.id   4dba0440d83ee6c044b799b3893e079e
#
_cell.length_a   1.000
_cell.length_b   1.000
_cell.length_c   1.000
_cell.angle_alpha   90.00
_cell.angle_beta   90.00
_cell.angle_gamma   90.00
#
_symmetry.space_group_name_H-M   'P 1'
#
loop_
_entity.id
_entity.type
_entity.pdbx_description
1 polymer ?
#
loop_
_entity_poly.entity_id
_entity_poly.type
_entity_poly.pdbx_seq_one_letter_code
_entity_poly.pdbx_strand_id
1 'polypeptide(L)'
;MIDGFDSVMDAPFADAFYDVLNVIARDGASLGIYLVTALSRLNTMRLQLQPNFNTKISLFLFDNSDLSGVVGRSNIPLDEIKGRAITKLDEIVQFQVTLPYTSEAYADDIIEVGNEVEAMRTAYTGELPSGIPMLPEKVKPESIVLSTKDFVFGLDREWVQPAGFSFEKPVLMASDSPNFVNNDYKILDFHLKRLQGQYNAVILDSSQQYWDRLF
;
A
#
# COMPACT_ATOMS: atom_id res chain seq x y z
N MET A 1 0.97 -0.14 -11.97
CA MET A 1 1.54 -1.49 -12.12
C MET A 1 1.46 -2.22 -10.79
N ILE A 2 1.10 -3.50 -10.79
CA ILE A 2 1.05 -4.37 -9.61
C ILE A 2 1.96 -5.55 -9.91
N ASP A 3 3.06 -5.64 -9.18
CA ASP A 3 3.97 -6.76 -9.23
C ASP A 3 3.68 -7.71 -8.06
N GLY A 4 3.91 -9.02 -8.26
CA GLY A 4 3.62 -10.02 -7.24
C GLY A 4 2.12 -10.09 -6.89
N PHE A 5 1.23 -10.04 -7.88
CA PHE A 5 -0.22 -10.06 -7.69
C PHE A 5 -0.70 -11.24 -6.84
N ASP A 6 0.03 -12.36 -6.89
CA ASP A 6 -0.27 -13.55 -6.10
C ASP A 6 -0.33 -13.26 -4.58
N SER A 7 0.54 -12.38 -4.09
CA SER A 7 0.62 -12.04 -2.66
C SER A 7 -0.58 -11.26 -2.14
N VAL A 8 -1.32 -10.60 -3.03
CA VAL A 8 -2.53 -9.85 -2.66
C VAL A 8 -3.68 -10.79 -2.32
N MET A 9 -3.65 -12.01 -2.85
CA MET A 9 -4.74 -12.98 -2.70
C MET A 9 -4.95 -13.47 -1.29
N ASP A 10 -3.87 -13.53 -0.52
CA ASP A 10 -3.89 -13.97 0.87
C ASP A 10 -4.12 -12.81 1.86
N ALA A 11 -4.24 -11.60 1.34
CA ALA A 11 -4.41 -10.41 2.18
C ALA A 11 -5.86 -10.26 2.69
N PRO A 12 -6.06 -9.75 3.91
CA PRO A 12 -7.39 -9.54 4.48
C PRO A 12 -8.30 -8.59 3.67
N PHE A 13 -7.69 -7.77 2.81
CA PHE A 13 -8.38 -6.80 1.96
C PHE A 13 -8.60 -7.30 0.52
N ALA A 14 -8.29 -8.56 0.21
CA ALA A 14 -8.30 -9.10 -1.15
C ALA A 14 -9.64 -8.89 -1.88
N ASP A 15 -10.78 -9.09 -1.21
CA ASP A 15 -12.10 -8.93 -1.85
C ASP A 15 -12.38 -7.48 -2.25
N ALA A 16 -12.16 -6.53 -1.35
CA ALA A 16 -12.35 -5.11 -1.64
C ALA A 16 -11.38 -4.63 -2.74
N PHE A 17 -10.16 -5.17 -2.75
CA PHE A 17 -9.17 -4.88 -3.78
C PHE A 17 -9.61 -5.39 -5.16
N TYR A 18 -10.17 -6.62 -5.23
CA TYR A 18 -10.72 -7.15 -6.47
C TYR A 18 -11.86 -6.33 -7.03
N ASP A 19 -12.76 -5.84 -6.18
CA ASP A 19 -13.88 -5.01 -6.61
C ASP A 19 -13.38 -3.73 -7.29
N VAL A 20 -12.38 -3.08 -6.70
CA VAL A 20 -11.75 -1.89 -7.28
C VAL A 20 -11.03 -2.23 -8.60
N LEU A 21 -10.26 -3.33 -8.62
CA LEU A 21 -9.55 -3.74 -9.84
C LEU A 21 -10.48 -4.09 -10.99
N ASN A 22 -11.63 -4.71 -10.72
CA ASN A 22 -12.62 -5.00 -11.76
C ASN A 22 -13.14 -3.71 -12.41
N VAL A 23 -13.40 -2.67 -11.62
CA VAL A 23 -13.81 -1.37 -12.15
C VAL A 23 -12.68 -0.74 -12.98
N ILE A 24 -11.46 -0.72 -12.47
CA ILE A 24 -10.31 -0.15 -13.19
C ILE A 24 -10.03 -0.91 -14.48
N ALA A 25 -10.04 -2.24 -14.45
CA ALA A 25 -9.75 -3.06 -15.62
C ALA A 25 -10.83 -2.95 -16.72
N ARG A 26 -12.10 -2.74 -16.33
CA ARG A 26 -13.22 -2.58 -17.26
C ARG A 26 -13.29 -1.17 -17.84
N ASP A 27 -13.22 -0.16 -17.00
CA ASP A 27 -13.57 1.21 -17.35
C ASP A 27 -12.35 2.14 -17.46
N GLY A 28 -11.22 1.74 -16.86
CA GLY A 28 -10.04 2.60 -16.70
C GLY A 28 -9.45 3.09 -18.02
N ALA A 29 -9.40 2.25 -19.04
CA ALA A 29 -8.81 2.60 -20.33
C ALA A 29 -9.49 3.82 -20.99
N SER A 30 -10.80 3.96 -20.83
CA SER A 30 -11.55 5.12 -21.33
C SER A 30 -11.20 6.43 -20.60
N LEU A 31 -10.65 6.32 -19.40
CA LEU A 31 -10.20 7.43 -18.56
C LEU A 31 -8.67 7.63 -18.60
N GLY A 32 -7.97 6.90 -19.47
CA GLY A 32 -6.51 6.95 -19.55
C GLY A 32 -5.80 6.17 -18.41
N ILE A 33 -6.52 5.32 -17.67
CA ILE A 33 -5.97 4.50 -16.60
C ILE A 33 -5.70 3.09 -17.14
N TYR A 34 -4.44 2.68 -17.12
CA TYR A 34 -4.01 1.38 -17.60
C TYR A 34 -3.52 0.52 -16.45
N LEU A 35 -4.00 -0.73 -16.39
CA LEU A 35 -3.64 -1.70 -15.38
C LEU A 35 -2.63 -2.69 -15.96
N VAL A 36 -1.47 -2.82 -15.31
CA VAL A 36 -0.44 -3.82 -15.61
C VAL A 36 -0.24 -4.67 -14.37
N THR A 37 -0.38 -5.98 -14.51
CA THR A 37 -0.16 -6.93 -13.40
C THR A 37 0.85 -7.98 -13.78
N ALA A 38 1.75 -8.33 -12.85
CA ALA A 38 2.63 -9.47 -12.94
C ALA A 38 2.23 -10.51 -11.90
N LEU A 39 2.18 -11.78 -12.31
CA LEU A 39 1.80 -12.91 -11.47
C LEU A 39 2.58 -14.16 -11.88
N SER A 40 2.79 -15.08 -10.94
CA SER A 40 3.51 -16.33 -11.17
C SER A 40 2.63 -17.41 -11.78
N ARG A 41 1.32 -17.37 -11.51
CA ARG A 41 0.35 -18.35 -12.00
C ARG A 41 -0.96 -17.69 -12.40
N LEU A 42 -1.49 -18.01 -13.56
CA LEU A 42 -2.73 -17.42 -14.05
C LEU A 42 -3.95 -17.75 -13.17
N ASN A 43 -3.97 -18.93 -12.55
CA ASN A 43 -5.07 -19.37 -11.70
C ASN A 43 -5.19 -18.59 -10.37
N THR A 44 -4.19 -17.82 -9.98
CA THR A 44 -4.28 -16.93 -8.82
C THR A 44 -5.16 -15.71 -9.09
N MET A 45 -5.30 -15.32 -10.35
CA MET A 45 -6.24 -14.28 -10.75
C MET A 45 -7.64 -14.86 -10.93
N ARG A 46 -8.63 -14.27 -10.27
CA ARG A 46 -10.05 -14.70 -10.40
C ARG A 46 -10.51 -14.66 -11.86
N LEU A 47 -11.25 -15.69 -12.25
CA LEU A 47 -11.75 -15.85 -13.63
C LEU A 47 -12.54 -14.66 -14.15
N GLN A 48 -13.21 -13.93 -13.26
CA GLN A 48 -13.98 -12.73 -13.61
C GLN A 48 -13.12 -11.55 -14.06
N LEU A 49 -11.88 -11.44 -13.54
CA LEU A 49 -10.97 -10.36 -13.86
C LEU A 49 -10.16 -10.63 -15.14
N GLN A 50 -9.83 -11.90 -15.42
CA GLN A 50 -8.97 -12.29 -16.54
C GLN A 50 -9.41 -11.81 -17.91
N PRO A 51 -10.72 -11.79 -18.28
CA PRO A 51 -11.18 -11.30 -19.58
C PRO A 51 -10.95 -9.82 -19.81
N ASN A 52 -10.79 -9.04 -18.74
CA ASN A 52 -10.58 -7.59 -18.86
C ASN A 52 -9.13 -7.23 -19.27
N PHE A 53 -8.22 -8.21 -19.24
CA PHE A 53 -6.86 -8.06 -19.77
C PHE A 53 -6.81 -8.51 -21.22
N ASN A 54 -6.81 -7.55 -22.15
CA ASN A 54 -6.75 -7.82 -23.57
C ASN A 54 -5.38 -8.31 -24.04
N THR A 55 -4.31 -7.82 -23.40
CA THR A 55 -2.94 -8.23 -23.68
C THR A 55 -2.42 -9.10 -22.56
N LYS A 56 -2.02 -10.31 -22.90
CA LYS A 56 -1.41 -11.28 -21.96
C LYS A 56 -0.09 -11.73 -22.51
N ILE A 57 0.94 -11.66 -21.69
CA ILE A 57 2.30 -12.08 -22.04
C ILE A 57 2.70 -13.17 -21.07
N SER A 58 3.15 -14.30 -21.57
CA SER A 58 3.74 -15.36 -20.76
C SER A 58 5.23 -15.42 -20.99
N LEU A 59 5.99 -15.36 -19.90
CA LEU A 59 7.36 -15.84 -19.84
C LEU A 59 7.33 -17.38 -19.68
N PHE A 60 8.52 -17.99 -19.53
CA PHE A 60 8.59 -19.43 -19.31
C PHE A 60 7.76 -19.86 -18.10
N LEU A 61 6.94 -20.87 -18.29
CA LEU A 61 6.13 -21.51 -17.26
C LEU A 61 6.42 -23.02 -17.28
N PHE A 62 6.55 -23.63 -16.11
CA PHE A 62 6.73 -25.07 -15.98
C PHE A 62 5.48 -25.85 -16.37
N ASP A 63 4.29 -25.26 -16.17
CA ASP A 63 3.02 -25.89 -16.46
C ASP A 63 2.45 -25.38 -17.80
N ASN A 64 2.37 -26.29 -18.77
CA ASN A 64 1.79 -25.99 -20.07
C ASN A 64 0.28 -25.66 -20.01
N SER A 65 -0.41 -26.05 -18.94
CA SER A 65 -1.82 -25.69 -18.76
C SER A 65 -2.00 -24.20 -18.52
N ASP A 66 -1.10 -23.60 -17.73
CA ASP A 66 -1.08 -22.16 -17.50
C ASP A 66 -0.77 -21.39 -18.79
N LEU A 67 0.18 -21.89 -19.59
CA LEU A 67 0.48 -21.30 -20.90
C LEU A 67 -0.75 -21.30 -21.83
N SER A 68 -1.50 -22.40 -21.83
CA SER A 68 -2.73 -22.52 -22.62
C SER A 68 -3.81 -21.53 -22.16
N GLY A 69 -3.84 -21.19 -20.89
CA GLY A 69 -4.72 -20.14 -20.33
C GLY A 69 -4.37 -18.72 -20.78
N VAL A 70 -3.10 -18.47 -21.11
CA VAL A 70 -2.62 -17.16 -21.57
C VAL A 70 -2.82 -16.98 -23.06
N VAL A 71 -2.32 -17.91 -23.89
CA VAL A 71 -2.27 -17.76 -25.35
C VAL A 71 -3.24 -18.70 -26.10
N GLY A 72 -3.90 -19.62 -25.39
CA GLY A 72 -4.70 -20.69 -25.99
C GLY A 72 -3.82 -21.87 -26.39
N ARG A 73 -4.39 -22.78 -27.20
CA ARG A 73 -3.64 -23.95 -27.67
C ARG A 73 -2.52 -23.50 -28.61
N SER A 74 -1.30 -23.83 -28.26
CA SER A 74 -0.10 -23.52 -29.02
C SER A 74 0.77 -24.77 -29.15
N ASN A 75 1.39 -24.95 -30.32
CA ASN A 75 2.43 -25.93 -30.55
C ASN A 75 3.83 -25.31 -30.49
N ILE A 76 3.93 -24.01 -30.17
CA ILE A 76 5.20 -23.30 -30.06
C ILE A 76 5.78 -23.62 -28.68
N PRO A 77 6.92 -24.31 -28.60
CA PRO A 77 7.59 -24.54 -27.34
C PRO A 77 8.10 -23.21 -26.79
N LEU A 78 7.97 -23.01 -25.49
CA LEU A 78 8.56 -21.87 -24.81
C LEU A 78 9.77 -22.33 -24.02
N ASP A 79 10.96 -21.99 -24.53
CA ASP A 79 12.22 -22.39 -23.90
C ASP A 79 12.48 -21.60 -22.62
N GLU A 80 13.15 -22.23 -21.65
CA GLU A 80 13.62 -21.59 -20.42
C GLU A 80 14.82 -20.65 -20.68
N ILE A 81 14.53 -19.60 -21.46
CA ILE A 81 15.49 -18.55 -21.78
C ILE A 81 15.00 -17.26 -21.10
N LYS A 82 15.90 -16.59 -20.36
CA LYS A 82 15.58 -15.31 -19.72
C LYS A 82 15.02 -14.31 -20.72
N GLY A 83 13.82 -13.77 -20.43
CA GLY A 83 13.15 -12.81 -21.29
C GLY A 83 12.51 -13.39 -22.55
N ARG A 84 12.57 -14.72 -22.78
CA ARG A 84 11.79 -15.36 -23.83
C ARG A 84 10.32 -15.34 -23.44
N ALA A 85 9.50 -14.79 -24.33
CA ALA A 85 8.09 -14.56 -24.05
C ALA A 85 7.21 -14.98 -25.23
N ILE A 86 5.94 -15.24 -24.93
CA ILE A 86 4.92 -15.55 -25.91
C ILE A 86 3.65 -14.73 -25.60
N THR A 87 2.98 -14.29 -26.63
CA THR A 87 1.71 -13.58 -26.53
C THR A 87 0.79 -13.97 -27.68
N LYS A 88 -0.50 -13.69 -27.53
CA LYS A 88 -1.47 -13.83 -28.60
C LYS A 88 -1.90 -12.42 -29.04
N LEU A 89 -1.53 -12.09 -30.25
CA LEU A 89 -2.09 -10.97 -31.02
C LEU A 89 -3.16 -11.52 -31.96
N ASP A 90 -3.10 -11.23 -33.25
CA ASP A 90 -3.89 -11.92 -34.27
C ASP A 90 -3.45 -13.38 -34.38
N GLU A 91 -2.12 -13.60 -34.29
CA GLU A 91 -1.50 -14.91 -34.21
C GLU A 91 -0.69 -15.02 -32.90
N ILE A 92 -0.30 -16.27 -32.56
CA ILE A 92 0.59 -16.50 -31.41
C ILE A 92 2.02 -16.17 -31.85
N VAL A 93 2.64 -15.22 -31.14
CA VAL A 93 3.98 -14.72 -31.44
C VAL A 93 4.91 -14.97 -30.26
N GLN A 94 6.04 -15.61 -30.54
CA GLN A 94 7.16 -15.70 -29.61
C GLN A 94 8.12 -14.55 -29.85
N PHE A 95 8.63 -13.93 -28.80
CA PHE A 95 9.56 -12.81 -28.88
C PHE A 95 10.57 -12.82 -27.73
N GLN A 96 11.61 -12.05 -27.88
CA GLN A 96 12.62 -11.82 -26.85
C GLN A 96 12.44 -10.43 -26.27
N VAL A 97 12.23 -10.34 -24.95
CA VAL A 97 12.20 -9.07 -24.22
C VAL A 97 13.60 -8.46 -24.25
N THR A 98 13.68 -7.18 -24.58
CA THR A 98 14.93 -6.43 -24.50
C THR A 98 15.31 -6.17 -23.05
N LEU A 99 16.58 -6.29 -22.74
CA LEU A 99 17.12 -5.89 -21.45
C LEU A 99 17.41 -4.38 -21.46
N PRO A 100 17.21 -3.69 -20.35
CA PRO A 100 17.58 -2.27 -20.25
C PRO A 100 19.09 -2.06 -20.40
N TYR A 101 19.89 -3.01 -19.90
CA TYR A 101 21.35 -3.02 -19.96
C TYR A 101 21.86 -4.42 -20.30
N THR A 102 23.08 -4.49 -20.81
CA THR A 102 23.74 -5.74 -21.19
C THR A 102 25.08 -5.87 -20.46
N SER A 103 25.04 -5.84 -19.14
CA SER A 103 26.23 -6.02 -18.32
C SER A 103 26.61 -7.50 -18.21
N GLU A 104 27.84 -7.79 -17.85
CA GLU A 104 28.32 -9.17 -17.69
C GLU A 104 27.66 -9.88 -16.49
N ALA A 105 27.30 -9.12 -15.46
CA ALA A 105 26.65 -9.63 -14.26
C ALA A 105 25.30 -8.94 -14.02
N TYR A 106 24.28 -9.72 -13.61
CA TYR A 106 22.96 -9.20 -13.28
C TYR A 106 22.95 -8.15 -12.16
N ALA A 107 23.93 -8.24 -11.24
CA ALA A 107 24.07 -7.22 -10.19
C ALA A 107 24.42 -5.84 -10.76
N ASP A 108 25.21 -5.80 -11.82
CA ASP A 108 25.59 -4.55 -12.48
C ASP A 108 24.40 -3.94 -13.24
N ASP A 109 23.55 -4.76 -13.85
CA ASP A 109 22.30 -4.30 -14.48
C ASP A 109 21.41 -3.59 -13.47
N ILE A 110 21.28 -4.12 -12.24
CA ILE A 110 20.50 -3.49 -11.17
C ILE A 110 21.07 -2.13 -10.79
N ILE A 111 22.39 -2.02 -10.71
CA ILE A 111 23.08 -0.76 -10.39
C ILE A 111 22.81 0.28 -11.49
N GLU A 112 22.94 -0.12 -12.75
CA GLU A 112 22.72 0.78 -13.89
C GLU A 112 21.27 1.25 -13.97
N VAL A 113 20.30 0.36 -13.77
CA VAL A 113 18.88 0.73 -13.65
C VAL A 113 18.65 1.72 -12.49
N GLY A 114 19.30 1.49 -11.35
CA GLY A 114 19.24 2.40 -10.22
C GLY A 114 19.77 3.80 -10.52
N ASN A 115 20.91 3.87 -11.20
CA ASN A 115 21.53 5.13 -11.65
C ASN A 115 20.62 5.90 -12.61
N GLU A 116 19.99 5.20 -13.57
CA GLU A 116 19.06 5.80 -14.53
C GLU A 116 17.80 6.33 -13.84
N VAL A 117 17.23 5.57 -12.91
CA VAL A 117 16.08 6.02 -12.11
C VAL A 117 16.39 7.27 -11.32
N GLU A 118 17.59 7.36 -10.71
CA GLU A 118 18.01 8.57 -9.98
C GLU A 118 18.27 9.76 -10.92
N ALA A 119 18.82 9.51 -12.09
CA ALA A 119 18.96 10.55 -13.12
C ALA A 119 17.61 11.08 -13.60
N MET A 120 16.64 10.20 -13.86
CA MET A 120 15.26 10.59 -14.21
C MET A 120 14.60 11.38 -13.09
N ARG A 121 14.76 10.94 -11.84
CA ARG A 121 14.23 11.64 -10.67
C ARG A 121 14.79 13.05 -10.53
N THR A 122 16.09 13.20 -10.75
CA THR A 122 16.79 14.51 -10.68
C THR A 122 16.34 15.44 -11.82
N ALA A 123 16.12 14.89 -13.01
CA ALA A 123 15.69 15.64 -14.18
C ALA A 123 14.20 16.01 -14.14
N TYR A 124 13.37 15.31 -13.34
CA TYR A 124 11.96 15.56 -13.26
C TYR A 124 11.66 16.81 -12.42
N THR A 125 11.04 17.80 -13.04
CA THR A 125 10.70 19.10 -12.42
C THR A 125 9.20 19.24 -12.14
N GLY A 126 8.41 18.22 -12.48
CA GLY A 126 6.96 18.24 -12.25
C GLY A 126 6.58 17.94 -10.80
N GLU A 127 5.31 18.14 -10.49
CA GLU A 127 4.75 17.75 -9.20
C GLU A 127 4.65 16.23 -9.09
N LEU A 128 5.19 15.68 -8.02
CA LEU A 128 5.08 14.24 -7.73
C LEU A 128 3.74 13.95 -7.05
N PRO A 129 3.12 12.80 -7.34
CA PRO A 129 1.95 12.37 -6.59
C PRO A 129 2.31 12.22 -5.11
N SER A 130 1.35 12.54 -4.25
CA SER A 130 1.50 12.33 -2.81
C SER A 130 1.80 10.85 -2.52
N GLY A 131 2.76 10.60 -1.64
CA GLY A 131 3.02 9.25 -1.16
C GLY A 131 1.79 8.66 -0.48
N ILE A 132 1.67 7.32 -0.51
CA ILE A 132 0.63 6.62 0.25
C ILE A 132 0.92 6.83 1.74
N PRO A 133 -0.02 7.43 2.49
CA PRO A 133 0.20 7.66 3.91
C PRO A 133 0.28 6.34 4.67
N MET A 134 1.35 6.16 5.43
CA MET A 134 1.57 4.96 6.24
C MET A 134 1.48 5.33 7.72
N LEU A 135 0.64 4.62 8.46
CA LEU A 135 0.52 4.82 9.90
C LEU A 135 1.83 4.43 10.58
N PRO A 136 2.53 5.33 11.27
CA PRO A 136 3.78 5.02 11.94
C PRO A 136 3.53 4.14 13.18
N GLU A 137 4.47 3.27 13.52
CA GLU A 137 4.41 2.45 14.73
C GLU A 137 4.39 3.30 16.01
N LYS A 138 5.05 4.44 15.97
CA LYS A 138 5.14 5.38 17.11
C LYS A 138 4.95 6.79 16.62
N VAL A 139 4.05 7.50 17.26
CA VAL A 139 3.78 8.91 17.00
C VAL A 139 4.34 9.73 18.18
N LYS A 140 5.18 10.68 17.86
CA LYS A 140 5.64 11.66 18.86
C LYS A 140 4.64 12.82 18.91
N PRO A 141 4.22 13.27 20.10
CA PRO A 141 3.26 14.37 20.22
C PRO A 141 3.70 15.63 19.46
N GLU A 142 5.00 15.90 19.40
CA GLU A 142 5.57 17.08 18.74
C GLU A 142 5.44 17.02 17.20
N SER A 143 5.25 15.84 16.64
CA SER A 143 5.06 15.65 15.19
C SER A 143 3.63 15.92 14.72
N ILE A 144 2.70 16.08 15.65
CA ILE A 144 1.28 16.35 15.35
C ILE A 144 1.01 17.83 15.49
N VAL A 145 0.50 18.46 14.44
CA VAL A 145 -0.01 19.82 14.53
C VAL A 145 -1.31 19.81 15.33
N LEU A 146 -1.24 20.26 16.58
CA LEU A 146 -2.36 20.21 17.50
C LEU A 146 -3.17 21.51 17.45
N SER A 147 -4.47 21.39 17.22
CA SER A 147 -5.42 22.46 17.48
C SER A 147 -5.51 22.74 18.97
N THR A 148 -5.67 24.01 19.35
CA THR A 148 -5.87 24.39 20.75
C THR A 148 -7.25 24.03 21.29
N LYS A 149 -8.17 23.66 20.39
CA LYS A 149 -9.58 23.37 20.71
C LYS A 149 -9.89 21.88 20.80
N ASP A 150 -8.97 21.02 20.35
CA ASP A 150 -9.22 19.59 20.22
C ASP A 150 -8.28 18.77 21.09
N PHE A 151 -8.82 17.70 21.63
CA PHE A 151 -8.07 16.62 22.26
C PHE A 151 -7.68 15.61 21.19
N VAL A 152 -6.46 15.68 20.72
CA VAL A 152 -5.94 14.75 19.70
C VAL A 152 -5.28 13.57 20.39
N PHE A 153 -5.79 12.38 20.17
CA PHE A 153 -5.27 11.15 20.77
C PHE A 153 -4.39 10.31 19.85
N GLY A 154 -4.29 10.66 18.57
CA GLY A 154 -3.46 9.92 17.62
C GLY A 154 -3.65 10.39 16.18
N LEU A 155 -3.39 9.47 15.25
CA LEU A 155 -3.62 9.64 13.83
C LEU A 155 -4.70 8.66 13.38
N ASP A 156 -5.56 9.08 12.44
CA ASP A 156 -6.50 8.16 11.80
C ASP A 156 -5.75 7.21 10.86
N ARG A 157 -6.36 6.06 10.60
CA ARG A 157 -5.76 5.00 9.79
C ARG A 157 -5.80 5.29 8.29
N GLU A 158 -6.78 6.04 7.83
CA GLU A 158 -7.07 6.20 6.41
C GLU A 158 -6.19 7.28 5.79
N TRP A 159 -6.12 8.44 6.43
CA TRP A 159 -5.41 9.61 5.91
C TRP A 159 -4.15 9.98 6.69
N VAL A 160 -3.90 9.26 7.81
CA VAL A 160 -2.78 9.53 8.73
C VAL A 160 -2.80 10.99 9.19
N GLN A 161 -4.00 11.53 9.41
CA GLN A 161 -4.24 12.87 9.91
C GLN A 161 -4.54 12.85 11.41
N PRO A 162 -4.31 13.96 12.13
CA PRO A 162 -4.63 14.06 13.55
C PRO A 162 -6.07 13.69 13.83
N ALA A 163 -6.30 12.67 14.66
CA ALA A 163 -7.60 12.19 15.09
C ALA A 163 -7.84 12.58 16.55
N GLY A 164 -8.98 13.19 16.79
CA GLY A 164 -9.33 13.71 18.11
C GLY A 164 -10.81 14.05 18.22
N PHE A 165 -11.15 14.67 19.34
CA PHE A 165 -12.50 15.15 19.61
C PHE A 165 -12.46 16.56 20.20
N SER A 166 -13.52 17.32 19.95
CA SER A 166 -13.69 18.64 20.55
C SER A 166 -14.02 18.54 22.04
N PHE A 167 -13.45 19.43 22.83
CA PHE A 167 -13.80 19.57 24.27
C PHE A 167 -15.25 20.03 24.52
N GLU A 168 -15.98 20.40 23.48
CA GLU A 168 -17.37 20.88 23.62
C GLU A 168 -18.36 19.75 23.92
N LYS A 169 -17.95 18.48 23.76
CA LYS A 169 -18.81 17.31 23.98
C LYS A 169 -18.19 16.37 25.01
N PRO A 170 -19.03 15.74 25.86
CA PRO A 170 -18.54 14.71 26.77
C PRO A 170 -18.03 13.51 25.95
N VAL A 171 -16.88 12.97 26.36
CA VAL A 171 -16.25 11.82 25.72
C VAL A 171 -16.02 10.73 26.75
N LEU A 172 -16.37 9.51 26.40
CA LEU A 172 -16.08 8.31 27.19
C LEU A 172 -14.96 7.54 26.49
N MET A 173 -13.85 7.33 27.20
CA MET A 173 -12.80 6.41 26.78
C MET A 173 -12.88 5.14 27.63
N ALA A 174 -12.93 3.99 27.00
CA ALA A 174 -12.98 2.70 27.67
C ALA A 174 -11.93 1.76 27.07
N SER A 175 -11.27 0.98 27.94
CA SER A 175 -10.32 -0.04 27.52
C SER A 175 -10.36 -1.22 28.51
N ASP A 176 -10.19 -2.41 27.99
CA ASP A 176 -10.07 -3.65 28.74
C ASP A 176 -8.59 -4.10 28.90
N SER A 177 -7.66 -3.35 28.28
CA SER A 177 -6.23 -3.70 28.32
C SER A 177 -5.52 -3.08 29.53
N PRO A 178 -4.84 -3.89 30.35
CA PRO A 178 -4.05 -3.38 31.48
C PRO A 178 -2.91 -2.44 31.05
N ASN A 179 -2.41 -2.60 29.83
CA ASN A 179 -1.35 -1.76 29.28
C ASN A 179 -1.90 -0.41 28.75
N PHE A 180 -3.16 -0.35 28.44
CA PHE A 180 -3.82 0.85 27.97
C PHE A 180 -3.81 1.94 29.05
N VAL A 181 -4.14 1.61 30.27
CA VAL A 181 -4.17 2.53 31.39
C VAL A 181 -2.88 3.35 31.54
N ASN A 182 -1.72 2.74 31.32
CA ASN A 182 -0.44 3.43 31.42
C ASN A 182 -0.18 4.42 30.29
N ASN A 183 -0.72 4.19 29.11
CA ASN A 183 -0.54 5.08 27.96
C ASN A 183 -1.58 6.20 27.95
N ASP A 184 -2.78 5.94 28.42
CA ASP A 184 -3.86 6.94 28.47
C ASP A 184 -3.53 8.09 29.42
N TYR A 185 -2.96 7.78 30.56
CA TYR A 185 -2.51 8.83 31.49
C TYR A 185 -1.43 9.72 30.87
N LYS A 186 -0.57 9.19 30.02
CA LYS A 186 0.45 9.99 29.32
C LYS A 186 -0.18 10.93 28.29
N ILE A 187 -1.19 10.47 27.58
CA ILE A 187 -1.93 11.29 26.61
C ILE A 187 -2.68 12.39 27.34
N LEU A 188 -3.38 12.04 28.42
CA LEU A 188 -4.12 12.99 29.23
C LEU A 188 -3.19 14.03 29.86
N ASP A 189 -2.09 13.61 30.46
CA ASP A 189 -1.08 14.49 31.07
C ASP A 189 -0.46 15.44 30.04
N PHE A 190 -0.15 14.95 28.85
CA PHE A 190 0.33 15.78 27.74
C PHE A 190 -0.67 16.90 27.41
N HIS A 191 -1.97 16.56 27.27
CA HIS A 191 -2.98 17.56 26.94
C HIS A 191 -3.25 18.53 28.09
N LEU A 192 -3.27 18.05 29.32
CA LEU A 192 -3.41 18.92 30.49
C LEU A 192 -2.29 19.95 30.60
N LYS A 193 -1.04 19.52 30.39
CA LYS A 193 0.13 20.41 30.37
C LYS A 193 0.04 21.43 29.24
N ARG A 194 -0.36 20.99 28.06
CA ARG A 194 -0.51 21.84 26.87
C ARG A 194 -1.58 22.93 27.05
N LEU A 195 -2.67 22.57 27.72
CA LEU A 195 -3.83 23.44 27.92
C LEU A 195 -3.74 24.25 29.23
N GLN A 196 -2.65 24.10 29.97
CA GLN A 196 -2.44 24.85 31.21
C GLN A 196 -2.50 26.36 30.96
N GLY A 197 -3.33 27.06 31.74
CA GLY A 197 -3.60 28.47 31.58
C GLY A 197 -4.66 28.87 30.55
N GLN A 198 -5.15 27.89 29.73
CA GLN A 198 -6.23 28.13 28.79
C GLN A 198 -7.59 27.60 29.32
N TYR A 199 -7.56 26.56 30.14
CA TYR A 199 -8.72 25.88 30.69
C TYR A 199 -8.53 25.56 32.18
N ASN A 200 -9.62 25.52 32.90
CA ASN A 200 -9.64 24.96 34.25
C ASN A 200 -10.01 23.49 34.16
N ALA A 201 -9.09 22.61 34.51
CA ALA A 201 -9.33 21.18 34.54
C ALA A 201 -9.70 20.72 35.95
N VAL A 202 -10.76 19.92 36.05
CA VAL A 202 -11.13 19.22 37.29
C VAL A 202 -11.01 17.73 37.02
N ILE A 203 -10.19 17.05 37.81
CA ILE A 203 -9.96 15.62 37.68
C ILE A 203 -10.64 14.91 38.85
N LEU A 204 -11.58 14.01 38.54
CA LEU A 204 -12.24 13.12 39.49
C LEU A 204 -11.70 11.71 39.30
N ASP A 205 -10.70 11.34 40.09
CA ASP A 205 -10.05 10.04 40.02
C ASP A 205 -10.50 9.15 41.18
N SER A 206 -11.42 8.22 40.88
CA SER A 206 -11.92 7.24 41.86
C SER A 206 -10.91 6.13 42.15
N SER A 207 -9.92 5.93 41.27
CA SER A 207 -8.90 4.89 41.43
C SER A 207 -7.73 5.34 42.29
N GLN A 208 -7.59 6.63 42.51
CA GLN A 208 -6.44 7.29 43.15
C GLN A 208 -5.07 7.02 42.50
N GLN A 209 -5.06 6.36 41.35
CA GLN A 209 -3.81 5.99 40.65
C GLN A 209 -3.23 7.12 39.82
N TYR A 210 -4.05 8.05 39.39
CA TYR A 210 -3.60 9.19 38.60
C TYR A 210 -2.82 10.21 39.42
N TRP A 211 -3.27 10.48 40.65
CA TRP A 211 -2.62 11.44 41.54
C TRP A 211 -1.21 11.00 41.95
N ASP A 212 -1.00 9.70 42.16
CA ASP A 212 0.30 9.15 42.52
C ASP A 212 1.35 9.30 41.41
N ARG A 213 0.95 9.70 40.23
CA ARG A 213 1.80 9.86 39.05
C ARG A 213 2.04 11.31 38.63
N LEU A 214 1.26 12.26 39.15
CA LEU A 214 1.40 13.67 38.88
C LEU A 214 2.41 14.37 39.81
N PHE A 215 2.78 13.74 40.89
CA PHE A 215 3.71 14.17 41.90
C PHE A 215 4.81 13.09 42.07
#